data_fa7605d0260648103e4fde417ef51c39
#
_entry.id   fa7605d0260648103e4fde417ef51c39
#
_cell.length_a   1.000
_cell.length_b   1.000
_cell.length_c   1.000
_cell.angle_alpha   90.00
_cell.angle_beta   90.00
_cell.angle_gamma   90.00
#
_symmetry.space_group_name_H-M   'P 1'
#
loop_
_entity.id
_entity.type
_entity.pdbx_description
1 polymer ?
#
loop_
_entity_poly.entity_id
_entity_poly.type
_entity_poly.pdbx_seq_one_letter_code
_entity_poly.pdbx_strand_id
1 'polypeptide(L)'
;SLGTQMMATGEVMSIGNSFEAAMMKAVSSIELGMDTLTHKPFEELTDDEIVAHMHVQDAERVFCVYEALKRGIDHETIYKITKIDWWFLDKMQHLADLENGLAKCNGVLTEEQYKTAKKYGFQDKTIKRLAQVDTLPVENYRAGFKMVDTCAAEFSANTPYFYSTYDGDNEAAEFIAEKEAEASAKGESKKKKVLVFGSGPIRIGQGIEFDYCSVH
;
A
#
# COMPACT_ATOMS: atom_id res chain seq x y z
N SER A 1 -11.89 21.74 -6.81
CA SER A 1 -13.26 21.21 -6.70
C SER A 1 -13.40 19.97 -7.56
N LEU A 2 -13.97 18.91 -7.00
CA LEU A 2 -14.31 17.71 -7.74
C LEU A 2 -15.37 18.05 -8.80
N GLY A 3 -15.16 17.58 -10.03
CA GLY A 3 -16.04 17.83 -11.17
C GLY A 3 -16.02 16.67 -12.16
N THR A 4 -16.71 16.82 -13.29
CA THR A 4 -16.76 15.82 -14.36
C THR A 4 -15.50 15.83 -15.23
N GLN A 5 -14.62 16.80 -15.07
CA GLN A 5 -13.37 16.89 -15.82
C GLN A 5 -12.32 16.00 -15.14
N MET A 6 -11.75 15.07 -15.88
CA MET A 6 -10.67 14.21 -15.40
C MET A 6 -9.40 15.03 -15.18
N MET A 7 -8.90 15.02 -13.93
CA MET A 7 -7.63 15.64 -13.56
C MET A 7 -6.65 14.53 -13.17
N ALA A 8 -5.53 14.45 -13.87
CA ALA A 8 -4.59 13.34 -13.78
C ALA A 8 -3.58 13.42 -12.62
N THR A 9 -3.67 14.39 -11.74
CA THR A 9 -2.70 14.58 -10.64
C THR A 9 -3.16 13.90 -9.36
N GLY A 10 -2.31 13.01 -8.81
CA GLY A 10 -2.53 12.39 -7.50
C GLY A 10 -3.35 11.09 -7.52
N GLU A 11 -3.64 10.54 -8.69
CA GLU A 11 -4.34 9.25 -8.82
C GLU A 11 -3.34 8.14 -9.11
N VAL A 12 -3.34 7.10 -8.27
CA VAL A 12 -2.49 5.92 -8.42
C VAL A 12 -3.33 4.66 -8.25
N MET A 13 -2.93 3.59 -8.94
CA MET A 13 -3.44 2.25 -8.70
C MET A 13 -2.42 1.45 -7.90
N SER A 14 -2.86 0.80 -6.84
CA SER A 14 -2.06 -0.12 -6.07
C SER A 14 -2.80 -1.41 -5.81
N ILE A 15 -2.06 -2.51 -5.69
CA ILE A 15 -2.60 -3.84 -5.46
C ILE A 15 -1.96 -4.42 -4.21
N GLY A 16 -2.77 -4.98 -3.34
CA GLY A 16 -2.36 -5.66 -2.11
C GLY A 16 -3.37 -6.74 -1.74
N ASN A 17 -3.01 -7.58 -0.78
CA ASN A 17 -3.89 -8.61 -0.24
C ASN A 17 -4.77 -8.13 0.92
N SER A 18 -4.61 -6.88 1.32
CA SER A 18 -5.48 -6.19 2.27
C SER A 18 -5.65 -4.73 1.85
N PHE A 19 -6.74 -4.10 2.29
CA PHE A 19 -6.97 -2.68 2.06
C PHE A 19 -5.82 -1.83 2.64
N GLU A 20 -5.38 -2.15 3.85
CA GLU A 20 -4.31 -1.44 4.54
C GLU A 20 -3.01 -1.46 3.72
N ALA A 21 -2.58 -2.64 3.25
CA ALA A 21 -1.36 -2.79 2.45
C ALA A 21 -1.48 -2.07 1.10
N ALA A 22 -2.65 -2.14 0.44
CA ALA A 22 -2.91 -1.42 -0.80
C ALA A 22 -2.88 0.09 -0.58
N MET A 23 -3.51 0.59 0.49
CA MET A 23 -3.54 2.01 0.83
C MET A 23 -2.14 2.56 1.12
N MET A 24 -1.33 1.83 1.89
CA MET A 24 0.06 2.22 2.19
C MET A 24 0.94 2.26 0.93
N LYS A 25 0.76 1.30 0.01
CA LYS A 25 1.44 1.34 -1.31
C LYS A 25 0.99 2.56 -2.13
N ALA A 26 -0.31 2.85 -2.17
CA ALA A 26 -0.83 4.02 -2.89
C ALA A 26 -0.20 5.31 -2.37
N VAL A 27 -0.22 5.53 -1.06
CA VAL A 27 0.33 6.73 -0.42
C VAL A 27 1.84 6.88 -0.68
N SER A 28 2.60 5.79 -0.59
CA SER A 28 4.04 5.84 -0.90
C SER A 28 4.36 6.07 -2.39
N SER A 29 3.37 5.92 -3.27
CA SER A 29 3.50 6.08 -4.72
C SER A 29 3.07 7.46 -5.22
N ILE A 30 2.35 8.26 -4.41
CA ILE A 30 2.06 9.65 -4.74
C ILE A 30 3.28 10.53 -4.46
N GLU A 31 3.42 11.63 -5.21
CA GLU A 31 4.61 12.50 -5.15
C GLU A 31 4.59 13.49 -3.97
N LEU A 32 3.91 13.16 -2.88
CA LEU A 32 3.87 13.96 -1.65
C LEU A 32 5.02 13.64 -0.68
N GLY A 33 5.86 12.65 -1.01
CA GLY A 33 6.97 12.23 -0.14
C GLY A 33 6.54 11.56 1.16
N MET A 34 5.28 11.12 1.24
CA MET A 34 4.70 10.46 2.41
C MET A 34 5.04 8.97 2.43
N ASP A 35 5.23 8.43 3.61
CA ASP A 35 5.50 7.01 3.86
C ASP A 35 4.45 6.35 4.78
N THR A 36 3.52 7.14 5.30
CA THR A 36 2.28 6.75 5.98
C THR A 36 1.18 7.72 5.58
N LEU A 37 -0.05 7.52 6.08
CA LEU A 37 -1.14 8.48 5.87
C LEU A 37 -1.03 9.73 6.77
N THR A 38 -0.05 9.78 7.66
CA THR A 38 0.22 10.98 8.47
C THR A 38 0.72 12.10 7.58
N HIS A 39 -0.04 13.18 7.50
CA HIS A 39 0.29 14.36 6.73
C HIS A 39 0.60 15.53 7.66
N LYS A 40 1.85 15.99 7.63
CA LYS A 40 2.38 16.97 8.58
C LYS A 40 1.50 18.21 8.80
N PRO A 41 0.89 18.83 7.78
CA PRO A 41 0.01 19.97 8.00
C PRO A 41 -1.14 19.70 8.97
N PHE A 42 -1.67 18.48 9.02
CA PHE A 42 -2.75 18.12 9.95
C PHE A 42 -2.27 17.84 11.36
N GLU A 43 -1.02 17.44 11.55
CA GLU A 43 -0.44 17.24 12.90
C GLU A 43 -0.37 18.54 13.70
N GLU A 44 -0.28 19.69 13.01
CA GLU A 44 -0.15 21.03 13.61
C GLU A 44 -1.52 21.64 13.99
N LEU A 45 -2.63 21.05 13.53
CA LEU A 45 -3.99 21.54 13.78
C LEU A 45 -4.51 21.06 15.15
N THR A 46 -5.40 21.87 15.73
CA THR A 46 -6.21 21.47 16.90
C THR A 46 -7.29 20.48 16.50
N ASP A 47 -7.88 19.76 17.47
CA ASP A 47 -8.96 18.83 17.21
C ASP A 47 -10.20 19.50 16.57
N ASP A 48 -10.53 20.72 17.00
CA ASP A 48 -11.62 21.50 16.43
C ASP A 48 -11.33 21.87 14.96
N GLU A 49 -10.09 22.23 14.63
CA GLU A 49 -9.67 22.49 13.25
C GLU A 49 -9.68 21.24 12.38
N ILE A 50 -9.28 20.08 12.91
CA ILE A 50 -9.40 18.79 12.23
C ILE A 50 -10.87 18.48 11.93
N VAL A 51 -11.76 18.64 12.91
CA VAL A 51 -13.21 18.43 12.73
C VAL A 51 -13.76 19.40 11.68
N ALA A 52 -13.36 20.67 11.70
CA ALA A 52 -13.78 21.65 10.71
C ALA A 52 -13.27 21.30 9.30
N HIS A 53 -12.02 20.85 9.18
CA HIS A 53 -11.44 20.49 7.88
C HIS A 53 -12.11 19.25 7.27
N MET A 54 -12.58 18.29 8.06
CA MET A 54 -13.30 17.11 7.55
C MET A 54 -14.57 17.47 6.74
N HIS A 55 -15.14 18.66 6.91
CA HIS A 55 -16.26 19.15 6.09
C HIS A 55 -15.82 19.57 4.68
N VAL A 56 -14.53 19.86 4.47
CA VAL A 56 -13.99 20.21 3.16
C VAL A 56 -13.84 18.97 2.30
N GLN A 57 -14.43 18.99 1.10
CA GLN A 57 -14.39 17.86 0.17
C GLN A 57 -13.26 18.09 -0.85
N ASP A 58 -12.04 17.77 -0.45
CA ASP A 58 -10.84 17.87 -1.28
C ASP A 58 -10.04 16.56 -1.29
N ALA A 59 -8.91 16.56 -2.00
CA ALA A 59 -8.03 15.39 -2.11
C ALA A 59 -7.27 15.07 -0.81
N GLU A 60 -7.14 16.03 0.09
CA GLU A 60 -6.40 15.87 1.35
C GLU A 60 -7.28 15.35 2.49
N ARG A 61 -8.59 15.31 2.29
CA ARG A 61 -9.58 14.89 3.30
C ARG A 61 -9.27 13.52 3.91
N VAL A 62 -8.76 12.59 3.12
CA VAL A 62 -8.39 11.25 3.61
C VAL A 62 -7.31 11.32 4.69
N PHE A 63 -6.33 12.21 4.55
CA PHE A 63 -5.26 12.40 5.52
C PHE A 63 -5.77 13.12 6.78
N CYS A 64 -6.70 14.05 6.62
CA CYS A 64 -7.39 14.70 7.74
C CYS A 64 -8.20 13.67 8.57
N VAL A 65 -8.94 12.79 7.91
CA VAL A 65 -9.67 11.68 8.57
C VAL A 65 -8.71 10.74 9.30
N TYR A 66 -7.57 10.43 8.68
CA TYR A 66 -6.56 9.58 9.32
C TYR A 66 -5.99 10.22 10.58
N GLU A 67 -5.69 11.51 10.57
CA GLU A 67 -5.24 12.25 11.75
C GLU A 67 -6.30 12.27 12.85
N ALA A 68 -7.58 12.45 12.48
CA ALA A 68 -8.70 12.37 13.42
C ALA A 68 -8.75 11.00 14.12
N LEU A 69 -8.59 9.91 13.38
CA LEU A 69 -8.54 8.55 13.92
C LEU A 69 -7.33 8.32 14.83
N LYS A 70 -6.16 8.82 14.48
CA LYS A 70 -4.95 8.76 15.31
C LYS A 70 -5.14 9.41 16.67
N ARG A 71 -5.90 10.51 16.71
CA ARG A 71 -6.21 11.26 17.93
C ARG A 71 -7.35 10.65 18.75
N GLY A 72 -8.04 9.63 18.21
CA GLY A 72 -9.16 8.96 18.89
C GLY A 72 -10.49 9.66 18.74
N ILE A 73 -10.66 10.52 17.72
CA ILE A 73 -11.99 11.02 17.33
C ILE A 73 -12.82 9.83 16.87
N ASP A 74 -14.02 9.68 17.44
CA ASP A 74 -14.85 8.50 17.24
C ASP A 74 -15.41 8.39 15.80
N HIS A 75 -15.63 7.15 15.36
CA HIS A 75 -16.12 6.84 14.01
C HIS A 75 -17.50 7.44 13.74
N GLU A 76 -18.37 7.55 14.75
CA GLU A 76 -19.69 8.13 14.57
C GLU A 76 -19.59 9.62 14.19
N THR A 77 -18.74 10.37 14.87
CA THR A 77 -18.45 11.78 14.56
C THR A 77 -17.92 11.93 13.15
N ILE A 78 -16.90 11.13 12.77
CA ILE A 78 -16.31 11.15 11.44
C ILE A 78 -17.35 10.77 10.37
N TYR A 79 -18.14 9.71 10.59
CA TYR A 79 -19.19 9.29 9.67
C TYR A 79 -20.27 10.35 9.48
N LYS A 80 -20.72 11.01 10.56
CA LYS A 80 -21.72 12.08 10.47
C LYS A 80 -21.28 13.21 9.54
N ILE A 81 -20.01 13.55 9.57
CA ILE A 81 -19.41 14.62 8.76
C ILE A 81 -19.13 14.16 7.33
N THR A 82 -18.44 13.04 7.19
CA THR A 82 -17.84 12.63 5.93
C THR A 82 -18.69 11.69 5.11
N LYS A 83 -19.57 10.90 5.74
CA LYS A 83 -20.31 9.77 5.18
C LYS A 83 -19.41 8.66 4.62
N ILE A 84 -18.14 8.62 5.03
CA ILE A 84 -17.23 7.49 4.72
C ILE A 84 -17.73 6.26 5.48
N ASP A 85 -17.91 5.16 4.77
CA ASP A 85 -18.40 3.91 5.35
C ASP A 85 -17.51 3.43 6.50
N TRP A 86 -18.14 2.86 7.53
CA TRP A 86 -17.48 2.36 8.74
C TRP A 86 -16.38 1.34 8.42
N TRP A 87 -16.57 0.54 7.39
CA TRP A 87 -15.56 -0.43 6.99
C TRP A 87 -14.22 0.23 6.62
N PHE A 88 -14.27 1.35 5.88
CA PHE A 88 -13.05 2.11 5.55
C PHE A 88 -12.45 2.79 6.79
N LEU A 89 -13.30 3.31 7.67
CA LEU A 89 -12.84 3.91 8.93
C LEU A 89 -12.15 2.89 9.83
N ASP A 90 -12.69 1.67 9.94
CA ASP A 90 -12.08 0.57 10.69
C ASP A 90 -10.70 0.20 10.13
N LYS A 91 -10.57 0.14 8.81
CA LYS A 91 -9.30 -0.17 8.15
C LYS A 91 -8.25 0.92 8.34
N MET A 92 -8.67 2.18 8.26
CA MET A 92 -7.79 3.33 8.53
C MET A 92 -7.44 3.42 10.03
N GLN A 93 -8.37 3.11 10.94
CA GLN A 93 -8.09 3.01 12.37
C GLN A 93 -7.04 1.96 12.67
N HIS A 94 -7.13 0.79 12.04
CA HIS A 94 -6.12 -0.25 12.19
C HIS A 94 -4.71 0.23 11.80
N LEU A 95 -4.58 0.96 10.68
CA LEU A 95 -3.30 1.57 10.30
C LEU A 95 -2.84 2.62 11.32
N ALA A 96 -3.75 3.46 11.81
CA ALA A 96 -3.43 4.46 12.83
C ALA A 96 -2.96 3.83 14.15
N ASP A 97 -3.59 2.74 14.57
CA ASP A 97 -3.21 1.98 15.77
C ASP A 97 -1.83 1.34 15.61
N LEU A 98 -1.52 0.78 14.44
CA LEU A 98 -0.20 0.25 14.13
C LEU A 98 0.87 1.35 14.15
N GLU A 99 0.61 2.50 13.53
CA GLU A 99 1.53 3.64 13.54
C GLU A 99 1.78 4.15 14.97
N ASN A 100 0.72 4.36 15.74
CA ASN A 100 0.81 4.76 17.14
C ASN A 100 1.51 3.69 18.00
N GLY A 101 1.29 2.41 17.71
CA GLY A 101 1.97 1.29 18.37
C GLY A 101 3.48 1.30 18.12
N LEU A 102 3.89 1.52 16.87
CA LEU A 102 5.31 1.66 16.51
C LEU A 102 5.95 2.86 17.19
N ALA A 103 5.27 4.01 17.23
CA ALA A 103 5.78 5.21 17.90
C ALA A 103 5.98 5.01 19.41
N LYS A 104 5.23 4.12 20.04
CA LYS A 104 5.36 3.78 21.46
C LYS A 104 6.48 2.77 21.76
N CYS A 105 7.14 2.21 20.76
CA CYS A 105 8.23 1.24 20.95
C CYS A 105 9.46 1.85 21.64
N ASN A 106 9.72 3.15 21.44
CA ASN A 106 10.80 3.88 22.12
C ASN A 106 12.14 3.14 22.12
N GLY A 107 12.57 2.66 20.97
CA GLY A 107 13.85 1.95 20.83
C GLY A 107 13.81 0.44 21.06
N VAL A 108 12.63 -0.14 21.38
CA VAL A 108 12.46 -1.59 21.59
C VAL A 108 11.39 -2.13 20.65
N LEU A 109 11.82 -2.71 19.53
CA LEU A 109 10.93 -3.27 18.50
C LEU A 109 11.01 -4.80 18.54
N THR A 110 9.87 -5.48 18.74
CA THR A 110 9.82 -6.94 18.70
C THR A 110 9.70 -7.44 17.26
N GLU A 111 10.08 -8.71 17.04
CA GLU A 111 9.93 -9.36 15.74
C GLU A 111 8.47 -9.40 15.28
N GLU A 112 7.54 -9.65 16.18
CA GLU A 112 6.10 -9.67 15.90
C GLU A 112 5.58 -8.31 15.45
N GLN A 113 5.93 -7.23 16.15
CA GLN A 113 5.57 -5.87 15.75
C GLN A 113 6.13 -5.51 14.38
N TYR A 114 7.38 -5.88 14.12
CA TYR A 114 8.02 -5.66 12.83
C TYR A 114 7.31 -6.39 11.70
N LYS A 115 7.08 -7.71 11.85
CA LYS A 115 6.40 -8.53 10.84
C LYS A 115 4.98 -8.05 10.58
N THR A 116 4.25 -7.69 11.63
CA THR A 116 2.89 -7.12 11.52
C THR A 116 2.91 -5.81 10.74
N ALA A 117 3.83 -4.90 11.04
CA ALA A 117 3.96 -3.65 10.30
C ALA A 117 4.29 -3.90 8.81
N LYS A 118 5.19 -4.83 8.52
CA LYS A 118 5.51 -5.24 7.14
C LYS A 118 4.31 -5.80 6.40
N LYS A 119 3.55 -6.66 7.05
CA LYS A 119 2.31 -7.24 6.49
C LYS A 119 1.33 -6.17 6.02
N TYR A 120 1.17 -5.09 6.78
CA TYR A 120 0.25 -3.99 6.48
C TYR A 120 0.88 -2.82 5.72
N GLY A 121 2.08 -3.00 5.16
CA GLY A 121 2.65 -2.10 4.16
C GLY A 121 3.61 -1.04 4.68
N PHE A 122 4.00 -1.06 5.96
CA PHE A 122 5.02 -0.16 6.48
C PHE A 122 6.40 -0.51 5.91
N GLN A 123 7.12 0.51 5.44
CA GLN A 123 8.48 0.34 4.92
C GLN A 123 9.49 0.28 6.06
N ASP A 124 10.63 -0.38 5.83
CA ASP A 124 11.69 -0.52 6.83
C ASP A 124 12.17 0.83 7.38
N LYS A 125 12.36 1.82 6.48
CA LYS A 125 12.73 3.18 6.88
C LYS A 125 11.70 3.84 7.80
N THR A 126 10.42 3.61 7.54
CA THR A 126 9.29 4.13 8.31
C THR A 126 9.22 3.48 9.69
N ILE A 127 9.36 2.15 9.73
CA ILE A 127 9.37 1.40 10.99
C ILE A 127 10.53 1.84 11.87
N LYS A 128 11.75 1.97 11.30
CA LYS A 128 12.92 2.47 12.04
C LYS A 128 12.67 3.87 12.62
N ARG A 129 12.14 4.77 11.81
CA ARG A 129 11.83 6.15 12.22
C ARG A 129 10.80 6.19 13.35
N LEU A 130 9.69 5.47 13.20
CA LEU A 130 8.61 5.46 14.19
C LEU A 130 9.03 4.79 15.51
N ALA A 131 9.64 3.62 15.42
CA ALA A 131 10.08 2.85 16.58
C ALA A 131 11.37 3.36 17.23
N GLN A 132 12.05 4.33 16.61
CA GLN A 132 13.34 4.89 17.07
C GLN A 132 14.43 3.81 17.21
N VAL A 133 14.54 2.93 16.20
CA VAL A 133 15.55 1.86 16.17
C VAL A 133 16.47 1.99 14.96
N ASP A 134 17.74 1.71 15.15
CA ASP A 134 18.75 1.69 14.07
C ASP A 134 18.75 0.36 13.32
N THR A 135 18.43 -0.74 14.01
CA THR A 135 18.42 -2.10 13.46
C THR A 135 17.04 -2.72 13.54
N LEU A 136 16.75 -3.59 12.58
CA LEU A 136 15.49 -4.33 12.55
C LEU A 136 15.67 -5.71 13.20
N PRO A 137 14.63 -6.27 13.85
CA PRO A 137 14.73 -7.53 14.58
C PRO A 137 14.89 -8.77 13.68
N VAL A 138 14.64 -8.62 12.37
CA VAL A 138 14.79 -9.72 11.39
C VAL A 138 15.64 -9.24 10.22
N GLU A 139 16.73 -9.96 9.98
CA GLU A 139 17.58 -9.72 8.81
C GLU A 139 17.01 -10.37 7.55
N ASN A 140 17.15 -9.68 6.41
CA ASN A 140 16.77 -10.19 5.08
C ASN A 140 15.30 -10.67 4.98
N TYR A 141 14.38 -10.06 5.73
CA TYR A 141 12.96 -10.36 5.60
C TYR A 141 12.44 -9.87 4.24
N ARG A 142 12.12 -10.80 3.36
CA ARG A 142 11.76 -10.53 1.97
C ARG A 142 10.27 -10.74 1.74
N ALA A 143 9.70 -9.90 0.87
CA ALA A 143 8.36 -10.10 0.38
C ALA A 143 8.25 -11.36 -0.48
N GLY A 144 7.12 -12.04 -0.40
CA GLY A 144 6.64 -12.95 -1.43
C GLY A 144 5.91 -12.19 -2.53
N PHE A 145 5.48 -12.93 -3.56
CA PHE A 145 4.71 -12.40 -4.67
C PHE A 145 3.48 -13.26 -4.90
N LYS A 146 2.31 -12.65 -4.97
CA LYS A 146 1.04 -13.32 -5.28
C LYS A 146 0.53 -12.89 -6.63
N MET A 147 -0.12 -13.82 -7.34
CA MET A 147 -0.74 -13.53 -8.62
C MET A 147 -2.00 -12.68 -8.40
N VAL A 148 -2.18 -11.70 -9.28
CA VAL A 148 -3.41 -10.89 -9.31
C VAL A 148 -4.51 -11.73 -9.95
N ASP A 149 -5.60 -11.93 -9.21
CA ASP A 149 -6.82 -12.50 -9.76
C ASP A 149 -7.58 -11.44 -10.55
N THR A 150 -7.32 -11.39 -11.86
CA THR A 150 -7.90 -10.37 -12.74
C THR A 150 -9.34 -10.64 -13.13
N CYS A 151 -9.84 -11.85 -12.87
CA CYS A 151 -11.15 -12.33 -13.33
C CYS A 151 -12.01 -12.86 -12.19
N ALA A 152 -11.73 -12.51 -10.94
CA ALA A 152 -12.45 -12.98 -9.74
C ALA A 152 -12.63 -14.52 -9.72
N ALA A 153 -11.60 -15.25 -10.13
CA ALA A 153 -11.56 -16.71 -10.26
C ALA A 153 -12.56 -17.32 -11.28
N GLU A 154 -13.21 -16.51 -12.10
CA GLU A 154 -14.10 -17.04 -13.14
C GLU A 154 -13.34 -17.65 -14.32
N PHE A 155 -12.19 -17.12 -14.66
CA PHE A 155 -11.35 -17.58 -15.77
C PHE A 155 -9.88 -17.58 -15.38
N SER A 156 -9.12 -18.55 -15.89
CA SER A 156 -7.66 -18.56 -15.75
C SER A 156 -7.04 -17.34 -16.43
N ALA A 157 -6.22 -16.58 -15.73
CA ALA A 157 -5.49 -15.45 -16.30
C ALA A 157 -4.46 -15.96 -17.33
N ASN A 158 -4.52 -15.43 -18.57
CA ASN A 158 -3.57 -15.78 -19.62
C ASN A 158 -2.20 -15.08 -19.44
N THR A 159 -2.20 -13.94 -18.78
CA THR A 159 -0.99 -13.13 -18.51
C THR A 159 -0.81 -13.03 -16.99
N PRO A 160 0.31 -13.50 -16.44
CA PRO A 160 0.55 -13.43 -15.02
C PRO A 160 0.95 -12.02 -14.60
N TYR A 161 0.16 -11.40 -13.74
CA TYR A 161 0.50 -10.19 -13.00
C TYR A 161 0.74 -10.55 -11.54
N PHE A 162 1.84 -10.06 -10.96
CA PHE A 162 2.18 -10.31 -9.56
C PHE A 162 2.26 -9.01 -8.79
N TYR A 163 1.89 -9.08 -7.51
CA TYR A 163 2.13 -8.00 -6.54
C TYR A 163 2.93 -8.52 -5.35
N SER A 164 3.75 -7.66 -4.77
CA SER A 164 4.54 -8.01 -3.57
C SER A 164 3.70 -7.94 -2.31
N THR A 165 3.92 -8.88 -1.41
CA THR A 165 3.27 -8.94 -0.09
C THR A 165 4.18 -9.57 0.95
N TYR A 166 4.00 -9.20 2.23
CA TYR A 166 4.61 -9.85 3.38
C TYR A 166 3.62 -10.79 4.09
N ASP A 167 2.52 -11.15 3.42
CA ASP A 167 1.49 -12.03 3.92
C ASP A 167 1.20 -13.14 2.91
N GLY A 168 1.51 -14.38 3.29
CA GLY A 168 1.26 -15.60 2.52
C GLY A 168 2.44 -16.09 1.70
N ASP A 169 2.17 -17.08 0.87
CA ASP A 169 3.16 -17.83 0.09
C ASP A 169 3.66 -17.04 -1.13
N ASN A 170 4.77 -17.49 -1.70
CA ASN A 170 5.38 -16.90 -2.89
C ASN A 170 4.96 -17.67 -4.15
N GLU A 171 3.79 -17.34 -4.70
CA GLU A 171 3.21 -17.95 -5.89
C GLU A 171 4.07 -17.73 -7.15
N ALA A 172 4.87 -16.67 -7.22
CA ALA A 172 5.76 -16.44 -8.36
C ALA A 172 6.86 -17.50 -8.45
N ALA A 173 7.36 -17.99 -7.33
CA ALA A 173 8.36 -19.05 -7.32
C ALA A 173 7.77 -20.36 -7.85
N GLU A 174 6.56 -20.71 -7.44
CA GLU A 174 5.83 -21.89 -7.91
C GLU A 174 5.54 -21.80 -9.41
N PHE A 175 5.00 -20.68 -9.86
CA PHE A 175 4.73 -20.40 -11.28
C PHE A 175 5.99 -20.55 -12.15
N ILE A 176 7.13 -20.02 -11.70
CA ILE A 176 8.39 -20.13 -12.45
C ILE A 176 8.85 -21.59 -12.50
N ALA A 177 8.75 -22.33 -11.40
CA ALA A 177 9.12 -23.73 -11.34
C ALA A 177 8.26 -24.61 -12.27
N GLU A 178 6.95 -24.36 -12.30
CA GLU A 178 6.02 -25.05 -13.22
C GLU A 178 6.37 -24.78 -14.69
N LYS A 179 6.64 -23.52 -15.05
CA LYS A 179 7.04 -23.14 -16.43
C LYS A 179 8.38 -23.74 -16.85
N GLU A 180 9.34 -23.84 -15.93
CA GLU A 180 10.62 -24.51 -16.21
C GLU A 180 10.45 -26.04 -16.39
N ALA A 181 9.56 -26.66 -15.61
CA ALA A 181 9.23 -28.07 -15.76
C ALA A 181 8.50 -28.37 -17.09
N GLU A 182 7.53 -27.53 -17.48
CA GLU A 182 6.82 -27.63 -18.76
C GLU A 182 7.80 -27.52 -19.95
N ALA A 183 8.71 -26.54 -19.93
CA ALA A 183 9.69 -26.34 -20.97
C ALA A 183 10.66 -27.54 -21.08
N SER A 184 11.11 -28.07 -19.96
CA SER A 184 11.98 -29.24 -19.89
C SER A 184 11.28 -30.49 -20.47
N ALA A 185 9.99 -30.68 -20.15
CA ALA A 185 9.20 -31.80 -20.67
C ALA A 185 9.02 -31.73 -22.20
N LYS A 186 9.00 -30.52 -22.77
CA LYS A 186 8.93 -30.27 -24.23
C LYS A 186 10.29 -30.32 -24.93
N GLY A 187 11.38 -30.55 -24.19
CA GLY A 187 12.75 -30.56 -24.74
C GLY A 187 13.25 -29.18 -25.18
N GLU A 188 12.63 -28.12 -24.67
CA GLU A 188 13.06 -26.74 -24.96
C GLU A 188 14.34 -26.39 -24.20
N SER A 189 15.25 -25.67 -24.87
CA SER A 189 16.44 -25.17 -24.19
C SER A 189 16.09 -24.09 -23.19
N LYS A 190 16.82 -24.03 -22.07
CA LYS A 190 16.63 -23.01 -21.02
C LYS A 190 16.81 -21.61 -21.58
N LYS A 191 15.74 -20.82 -21.61
CA LYS A 191 15.77 -19.42 -22.09
C LYS A 191 16.48 -18.51 -21.08
N LYS A 192 17.15 -17.47 -21.56
CA LYS A 192 17.71 -16.42 -20.69
C LYS A 192 16.55 -15.65 -20.05
N LYS A 193 16.72 -15.31 -18.77
CA LYS A 193 15.80 -14.43 -18.05
C LYS A 193 16.29 -13.00 -18.15
N VAL A 194 15.41 -12.07 -18.49
CA VAL A 194 15.71 -10.64 -18.59
C VAL A 194 14.75 -9.92 -17.63
N LEU A 195 15.31 -9.05 -16.79
CA LEU A 195 14.54 -8.17 -15.90
C LEU A 195 14.50 -6.78 -16.51
N VAL A 196 13.31 -6.26 -16.72
CA VAL A 196 13.08 -4.90 -17.19
C VAL A 196 12.47 -4.09 -16.03
N PHE A 197 13.13 -2.99 -15.68
CA PHE A 197 12.57 -2.04 -14.70
C PHE A 197 11.64 -1.08 -15.42
N GLY A 198 10.36 -1.11 -15.05
CA GLY A 198 9.36 -0.20 -15.58
C GLY A 198 9.40 1.19 -14.94
N SER A 199 8.53 2.08 -15.39
CA SER A 199 8.46 3.49 -14.99
C SER A 199 7.82 3.76 -13.62
N GLY A 200 7.41 2.74 -12.91
CA GLY A 200 6.77 2.87 -11.59
C GLY A 200 5.25 2.62 -11.61
N PRO A 201 4.51 3.13 -10.62
CA PRO A 201 3.09 2.83 -10.46
C PRO A 201 2.24 3.41 -11.59
N ILE A 202 1.15 2.71 -11.91
CA ILE A 202 0.16 3.18 -12.88
C ILE A 202 -0.56 4.40 -12.31
N ARG A 203 -0.61 5.46 -13.10
CA ARG A 203 -1.33 6.71 -12.79
C ARG A 203 -2.33 7.01 -13.90
N ILE A 204 -3.46 7.61 -13.57
CA ILE A 204 -4.42 8.06 -14.57
C ILE A 204 -3.77 9.13 -15.45
N GLY A 205 -3.89 8.95 -16.77
CA GLY A 205 -3.26 9.81 -17.78
C GLY A 205 -1.82 9.48 -18.16
N GLN A 206 -1.19 8.48 -17.50
CA GLN A 206 0.16 7.99 -17.82
C GLN A 206 0.17 6.51 -18.21
N GLY A 207 -0.99 5.84 -18.27
CA GLY A 207 -1.18 4.42 -18.18
C GLY A 207 -0.41 3.59 -19.19
N ILE A 208 -1.06 3.33 -20.31
CA ILE A 208 -0.65 2.27 -21.24
C ILE A 208 0.68 2.56 -21.98
N GLU A 209 1.04 3.81 -22.17
CA GLU A 209 2.27 4.18 -22.88
C GLU A 209 3.53 3.71 -22.15
N PHE A 210 3.55 3.78 -20.81
CA PHE A 210 4.69 3.36 -20.01
C PHE A 210 4.84 1.85 -19.97
N ASP A 211 3.75 1.12 -19.84
CA ASP A 211 3.76 -0.35 -19.92
C ASP A 211 4.13 -0.82 -21.32
N TYR A 212 3.58 -0.19 -22.34
CA TYR A 212 3.91 -0.49 -23.74
C TYR A 212 5.40 -0.32 -24.02
N CYS A 213 5.99 0.82 -23.63
CA CYS A 213 7.43 1.07 -23.81
C CYS A 213 8.32 0.11 -23.00
N SER A 214 7.83 -0.41 -21.87
CA SER A 214 8.58 -1.38 -21.06
C SER A 214 8.54 -2.78 -21.64
N VAL A 215 7.46 -3.14 -22.36
CA VAL A 215 7.26 -4.47 -22.95
C VAL A 215 7.91 -4.56 -24.34
N HIS A 216 7.95 -3.49 -25.12
CA HIS A 216 8.49 -3.41 -26.47
C HIS A 216 9.88 -2.77 -26.49
#